data_e6c86ea0fd53c8e88011a2a36aa29c08
#
_entry.id   e6c86ea0fd53c8e88011a2a36aa29c08
#
_cell.length_a   1.000
_cell.length_b   1.000
_cell.length_c   1.000
_cell.angle_alpha   90.00
_cell.angle_beta   90.00
_cell.angle_gamma   90.00
#
_symmetry.space_group_name_H-M   'P 1'
#
loop_
_entity.id
_entity.type
_entity.pdbx_description
1 polymer ?
#
loop_
_entity_poly.entity_id
_entity_poly.type
_entity_poly.pdbx_seq_one_letter_code
_entity_poly.pdbx_strand_id
1 'polypeptide(L)'
;PFFYTWSLMANLFPRNSKIIGSTANKELNGLRTVGMEKDGQMTYMIVNDSNSPKEVTIDVKNLNANNLKLFKYDYFDNDRKVDSNGYPVASKVLENVNLEEGYEVSLPSGGVVMLSTIDIEDAKKELVDQNDSKQDNENKNEVAVKTGDDLKAAGFMISGLLATAFIYGMKKKG
;
A
#
# COMPACT_ATOMS: atom_id res chain seq x y z
N PRO A 1 11.07 12.97 -5.90
CA PRO A 1 10.24 12.70 -4.70
C PRO A 1 8.89 12.07 -5.06
N PHE A 2 8.06 12.76 -5.87
CA PHE A 2 6.71 12.33 -6.25
C PHE A 2 6.69 10.97 -6.96
N PHE A 3 7.59 10.72 -7.87
CA PHE A 3 7.70 9.47 -8.62
C PHE A 3 7.85 8.25 -7.70
N TYR A 4 8.66 8.35 -6.64
CA TYR A 4 8.90 7.24 -5.72
C TYR A 4 7.61 6.76 -5.03
N THR A 5 6.91 7.67 -4.37
CA THR A 5 5.65 7.34 -3.67
C THR A 5 4.57 6.88 -4.65
N TRP A 6 4.46 7.53 -5.80
CA TRP A 6 3.50 7.14 -6.83
C TRP A 6 3.78 5.75 -7.38
N SER A 7 5.05 5.42 -7.64
CA SER A 7 5.47 4.10 -8.09
C SER A 7 5.12 3.02 -7.06
N LEU A 8 5.37 3.28 -5.76
CA LEU A 8 4.96 2.37 -4.69
C LEU A 8 3.45 2.15 -4.68
N MET A 9 2.66 3.23 -4.72
CA MET A 9 1.20 3.11 -4.71
C MET A 9 0.68 2.33 -5.92
N ALA A 10 1.21 2.61 -7.12
CA ALA A 10 0.76 1.95 -8.34
C ALA A 10 1.04 0.43 -8.35
N ASN A 11 2.13 -0.01 -7.72
CA ASN A 11 2.53 -1.41 -7.71
C ASN A 11 2.03 -2.19 -6.48
N LEU A 12 1.90 -1.52 -5.32
CA LEU A 12 1.55 -2.18 -4.07
C LEU A 12 0.07 -2.05 -3.68
N PHE A 13 -0.74 -1.34 -4.49
CA PHE A 13 -2.20 -1.26 -4.36
C PHE A 13 -2.87 -1.81 -5.62
N PRO A 14 -2.95 -3.13 -5.79
CA PRO A 14 -3.51 -3.76 -6.97
C PRO A 14 -4.96 -3.35 -7.23
N ARG A 15 -5.39 -3.40 -8.49
CA ARG A 15 -6.79 -3.17 -8.85
C ARG A 15 -7.71 -4.12 -8.10
N ASN A 16 -8.90 -3.62 -7.74
CA ASN A 16 -9.95 -4.35 -7.03
C ASN A 16 -9.54 -4.79 -5.61
N SER A 17 -8.52 -4.16 -5.01
CA SER A 17 -8.22 -4.35 -3.60
C SER A 17 -9.34 -3.79 -2.73
N LYS A 18 -9.59 -4.45 -1.60
CA LYS A 18 -10.44 -3.92 -0.54
C LYS A 18 -9.66 -2.92 0.28
N ILE A 19 -10.22 -1.75 0.51
CA ILE A 19 -9.64 -0.79 1.44
C ILE A 19 -9.92 -1.27 2.86
N ILE A 20 -8.86 -1.35 3.67
CA ILE A 20 -8.94 -1.66 5.10
C ILE A 20 -9.14 -0.34 5.84
N GLY A 21 -10.24 -0.23 6.55
CA GLY A 21 -10.48 0.90 7.45
C GLY A 21 -9.46 0.91 8.59
N SER A 22 -8.95 2.09 8.92
CA SER A 22 -8.09 2.26 10.09
C SER A 22 -8.80 3.06 11.17
N THR A 23 -8.65 2.61 12.42
CA THR A 23 -9.08 3.35 13.61
C THR A 23 -7.87 3.57 14.51
N ALA A 24 -7.85 4.69 15.20
CA ALA A 24 -6.81 4.96 16.18
C ALA A 24 -7.42 5.02 17.58
N ASN A 25 -6.68 4.59 18.56
CA ASN A 25 -7.06 4.70 19.98
C ASN A 25 -6.81 6.11 20.57
N LYS A 26 -6.14 6.97 19.81
CA LYS A 26 -5.88 8.40 20.16
C LYS A 26 -6.00 9.25 18.89
N GLU A 27 -6.15 10.56 19.08
CA GLU A 27 -6.07 11.50 17.95
C GLU A 27 -4.77 11.29 17.15
N LEU A 28 -4.92 10.96 15.88
CA LEU A 28 -3.81 10.79 14.95
C LEU A 28 -3.35 12.15 14.41
N ASN A 29 -3.03 13.11 15.30
CA ASN A 29 -2.60 14.44 14.89
C ASN A 29 -1.41 14.37 13.93
N GLY A 30 -1.65 14.69 12.66
CA GLY A 30 -0.67 14.64 11.60
C GLY A 30 -0.27 13.24 11.12
N LEU A 31 -1.01 12.19 11.47
CA LEU A 31 -0.85 10.87 10.86
C LEU A 31 -2.00 10.58 9.89
N ARG A 32 -1.66 10.07 8.71
CA ARG A 32 -2.59 9.58 7.71
C ARG A 32 -2.26 8.13 7.39
N THR A 33 -3.26 7.30 7.27
CA THR A 33 -3.06 5.88 7.02
C THR A 33 -4.01 5.38 5.96
N VAL A 34 -3.54 4.44 5.15
CA VAL A 34 -4.36 3.65 4.25
C VAL A 34 -3.85 2.22 4.26
N GLY A 35 -4.78 1.27 4.36
CA GLY A 35 -4.50 -0.16 4.21
C GLY A 35 -5.32 -0.75 3.08
N MET A 36 -4.82 -1.80 2.48
CA MET A 36 -5.55 -2.61 1.52
C MET A 36 -5.32 -4.09 1.76
N GLU A 37 -6.27 -4.90 1.34
CA GLU A 37 -6.18 -6.36 1.27
C GLU A 37 -6.68 -6.84 -0.09
N LYS A 38 -6.00 -7.83 -0.66
CA LYS A 38 -6.45 -8.57 -1.84
C LYS A 38 -5.85 -9.97 -1.85
N ASP A 39 -6.71 -10.98 -1.88
CA ASP A 39 -6.32 -12.38 -2.01
C ASP A 39 -5.27 -12.82 -0.96
N GLY A 40 -5.40 -12.31 0.28
CA GLY A 40 -4.47 -12.54 1.38
C GLY A 40 -3.22 -11.66 1.37
N GLN A 41 -3.00 -10.86 0.34
CA GLN A 41 -1.94 -9.87 0.30
C GLN A 41 -2.38 -8.57 0.97
N MET A 42 -1.48 -7.92 1.68
CA MET A 42 -1.76 -6.70 2.44
C MET A 42 -0.71 -5.64 2.18
N THR A 43 -1.15 -4.38 2.13
CA THR A 43 -0.27 -3.21 2.12
C THR A 43 -0.80 -2.15 3.07
N TYR A 44 0.08 -1.59 3.88
CA TYR A 44 -0.20 -0.48 4.79
C TYR A 44 0.72 0.68 4.47
N MET A 45 0.14 1.84 4.28
CA MET A 45 0.87 3.10 4.11
C MET A 45 0.56 4.01 5.29
N ILE A 46 1.61 4.59 5.88
CA ILE A 46 1.52 5.54 6.97
C ILE A 46 2.31 6.77 6.59
N VAL A 47 1.69 7.94 6.72
CA VAL A 47 2.29 9.25 6.46
C VAL A 47 2.29 10.04 7.75
N ASN A 48 3.44 10.57 8.14
CA ASN A 48 3.56 11.54 9.20
C ASN A 48 3.58 12.97 8.62
N ASP A 49 2.43 13.62 8.63
CA ASP A 49 2.21 14.98 8.12
C ASP A 49 2.41 16.04 9.24
N SER A 50 3.05 15.66 10.35
CA SER A 50 3.33 16.55 11.45
C SER A 50 4.77 17.05 11.45
N ASN A 51 5.03 18.11 12.24
CA ASN A 51 6.37 18.69 12.41
C ASN A 51 7.23 17.95 13.45
N SER A 52 6.83 16.76 13.90
CA SER A 52 7.57 15.99 14.90
C SER A 52 7.60 14.50 14.54
N PRO A 53 8.65 13.77 14.93
CA PRO A 53 8.69 12.33 14.73
C PRO A 53 7.57 11.64 15.52
N LYS A 54 7.12 10.49 15.03
CA LYS A 54 6.06 9.68 15.63
C LYS A 54 6.51 8.22 15.72
N GLU A 55 6.14 7.59 16.83
CA GLU A 55 6.17 6.13 16.98
C GLU A 55 4.74 5.62 16.86
N VAL A 56 4.53 4.66 15.98
CA VAL A 56 3.21 4.12 15.65
C VAL A 56 3.24 2.61 15.76
N THR A 57 2.29 2.03 16.47
CA THR A 57 2.07 0.58 16.46
C THR A 57 0.94 0.26 15.49
N ILE A 58 1.23 -0.59 14.50
CA ILE A 58 0.25 -1.15 13.59
C ILE A 58 -0.25 -2.45 14.18
N ASP A 59 -1.55 -2.53 14.43
CA ASP A 59 -2.23 -3.72 14.91
C ASP A 59 -3.36 -4.06 13.94
N VAL A 60 -3.35 -5.29 13.40
CA VAL A 60 -4.32 -5.74 12.39
C VAL A 60 -5.27 -6.74 13.04
N LYS A 61 -6.56 -6.45 12.97
CA LYS A 61 -7.62 -7.32 13.49
C LYS A 61 -8.47 -7.90 12.36
N ASN A 62 -8.99 -9.10 12.62
CA ASN A 62 -9.91 -9.80 11.71
C ASN A 62 -9.33 -10.19 10.33
N LEU A 63 -8.01 -10.23 10.21
CA LEU A 63 -7.28 -10.76 9.08
C LEU A 63 -6.21 -11.70 9.60
N ASN A 64 -5.84 -12.71 8.80
CA ASN A 64 -4.69 -13.56 9.14
C ASN A 64 -3.39 -12.77 8.87
N ALA A 65 -2.88 -12.13 9.91
CA ALA A 65 -1.76 -11.21 9.86
C ALA A 65 -0.59 -11.64 10.76
N ASN A 66 -0.46 -12.94 10.99
CA ASN A 66 0.66 -13.54 11.71
C ASN A 66 1.66 -14.20 10.75
N ASN A 67 2.90 -14.33 11.22
CA ASN A 67 3.99 -14.99 10.49
C ASN A 67 4.19 -14.47 9.06
N LEU A 68 4.06 -13.15 8.89
CA LEU A 68 4.17 -12.49 7.59
C LEU A 68 5.61 -12.23 7.20
N LYS A 69 5.89 -12.37 5.89
CA LYS A 69 7.03 -11.73 5.27
C LYS A 69 6.59 -10.36 4.77
N LEU A 70 7.22 -9.30 5.24
CA LEU A 70 6.91 -7.93 4.86
C LEU A 70 8.10 -7.25 4.21
N PHE A 71 7.82 -6.51 3.16
CA PHE A 71 8.73 -5.59 2.50
C PHE A 71 8.45 -4.19 3.01
N LYS A 72 9.46 -3.55 3.61
CA LYS A 72 9.37 -2.19 4.12
C LYS A 72 9.96 -1.21 3.12
N TYR A 73 9.21 -0.15 2.82
CA TYR A 73 9.64 0.93 1.95
C TYR A 73 9.58 2.23 2.72
N ASP A 74 10.72 2.89 2.85
CA ASP A 74 10.85 4.15 3.57
C ASP A 74 10.98 5.31 2.58
N TYR A 75 10.26 6.39 2.83
CA TYR A 75 10.38 7.63 2.10
C TYR A 75 10.51 8.81 3.08
N PHE A 76 11.73 9.07 3.46
CA PHE A 76 12.16 10.29 4.15
C PHE A 76 13.63 10.51 3.81
N ASP A 77 13.98 11.72 3.45
CA ASP A 77 15.33 12.20 3.09
C ASP A 77 16.25 11.15 2.44
N ASN A 78 17.12 10.53 3.23
CA ASN A 78 18.17 9.61 2.77
C ASN A 78 17.80 8.13 2.89
N ASP A 79 16.65 7.79 3.47
CA ASP A 79 16.30 6.39 3.76
C ASP A 79 15.58 5.68 2.60
N ARG A 80 15.13 6.42 1.59
CA ARG A 80 14.57 5.82 0.39
C ARG A 80 15.64 5.03 -0.38
N LYS A 81 15.31 3.81 -0.74
CA LYS A 81 16.15 2.97 -1.59
C LYS A 81 15.56 2.84 -2.97
N VAL A 82 16.43 2.91 -3.98
CA VAL A 82 16.07 2.75 -5.39
C VAL A 82 17.05 1.83 -6.09
N ASP A 83 16.58 1.17 -7.15
CA ASP A 83 17.42 0.41 -8.06
C ASP A 83 18.23 1.33 -8.99
N SER A 84 19.01 0.73 -9.90
CA SER A 84 19.83 1.47 -10.89
C SER A 84 19.01 2.32 -11.86
N ASN A 85 17.72 2.06 -12.01
CA ASN A 85 16.79 2.79 -12.87
C ASN A 85 15.98 3.85 -12.09
N GLY A 86 16.21 3.98 -10.79
CA GLY A 86 15.51 4.92 -9.93
C GLY A 86 14.15 4.45 -9.41
N TYR A 87 13.79 3.17 -9.59
CA TYR A 87 12.57 2.59 -9.05
C TYR A 87 12.73 2.21 -7.58
N PRO A 88 11.68 2.32 -6.77
CA PRO A 88 11.71 1.90 -5.38
C PRO A 88 12.11 0.44 -5.22
N VAL A 89 12.94 0.17 -4.22
CA VAL A 89 13.21 -1.18 -3.72
C VAL A 89 13.01 -1.21 -2.21
N ALA A 90 12.72 -2.38 -1.64
CA ALA A 90 12.51 -2.50 -0.21
C ALA A 90 13.75 -2.03 0.58
N SER A 91 13.54 -1.18 1.56
CA SER A 91 14.61 -0.74 2.47
C SER A 91 15.00 -1.88 3.42
N LYS A 92 14.04 -2.73 3.75
CA LYS A 92 14.22 -3.89 4.62
C LYS A 92 13.19 -4.97 4.28
N VAL A 93 13.62 -6.24 4.35
CA VAL A 93 12.74 -7.40 4.38
C VAL A 93 12.62 -7.84 5.84
N LEU A 94 11.40 -8.04 6.27
CA LEU A 94 11.03 -8.46 7.62
C LEU A 94 10.41 -9.85 7.54
N GLU A 95 10.95 -10.80 8.28
CA GLU A 95 10.45 -12.17 8.31
C GLU A 95 9.71 -12.44 9.62
N ASN A 96 8.70 -13.31 9.57
CA ASN A 96 7.93 -13.77 10.72
C ASN A 96 7.27 -12.62 11.54
N VAL A 97 6.76 -11.60 10.84
CA VAL A 97 6.09 -10.47 11.50
C VAL A 97 4.69 -10.87 11.90
N ASN A 98 4.32 -10.55 13.16
CA ASN A 98 2.97 -10.73 13.66
C ASN A 98 2.29 -9.36 13.85
N LEU A 99 1.47 -8.96 12.88
CA LEU A 99 0.71 -7.70 12.98
C LEU A 99 -0.50 -7.81 13.90
N GLU A 100 -0.91 -9.02 14.32
CA GLU A 100 -2.01 -9.21 15.27
C GLU A 100 -1.60 -8.85 16.70
N GLU A 101 -0.29 -8.94 17.01
CA GLU A 101 0.32 -8.52 18.28
C GLU A 101 0.82 -7.08 18.27
N GLY A 102 0.87 -6.47 17.09
CA GLY A 102 1.33 -5.11 16.88
C GLY A 102 2.79 -5.03 16.42
N TYR A 103 3.05 -4.16 15.46
CA TYR A 103 4.36 -3.86 14.90
C TYR A 103 4.67 -2.37 15.04
N GLU A 104 5.78 -2.04 15.70
CA GLU A 104 6.18 -0.65 15.92
C GLU A 104 6.91 -0.07 14.70
N VAL A 105 6.51 1.12 14.29
CA VAL A 105 7.10 1.88 13.19
C VAL A 105 7.46 3.28 13.67
N SER A 106 8.71 3.67 13.43
CA SER A 106 9.19 5.03 13.67
C SER A 106 9.08 5.83 12.37
N LEU A 107 8.45 7.00 12.43
CA LEU A 107 8.29 7.92 11.30
C LEU A 107 8.85 9.29 11.66
N PRO A 108 9.87 9.78 10.98
CA PRO A 108 10.31 11.17 11.12
C PRO A 108 9.22 12.13 10.63
N SER A 109 9.37 13.41 10.92
CA SER A 109 8.51 14.46 10.38
C SER A 109 8.52 14.42 8.84
N GLY A 110 7.35 14.48 8.21
CA GLY A 110 7.19 14.37 6.75
C GLY A 110 7.50 12.99 6.16
N GLY A 111 7.73 11.98 7.01
CA GLY A 111 8.07 10.62 6.58
C GLY A 111 6.87 9.83 6.10
N VAL A 112 7.14 8.90 5.18
CA VAL A 112 6.18 7.89 4.71
C VAL A 112 6.82 6.52 4.86
N VAL A 113 6.06 5.56 5.39
CA VAL A 113 6.42 4.14 5.44
C VAL A 113 5.32 3.33 4.78
N MET A 114 5.72 2.41 3.91
CA MET A 114 4.85 1.33 3.45
C MET A 114 5.37 -0.01 3.95
N LEU A 115 4.45 -0.84 4.43
CA LEU A 115 4.67 -2.25 4.74
C LEU A 115 3.77 -3.07 3.82
N SER A 116 4.35 -3.98 3.07
CA SER A 116 3.61 -4.82 2.13
C SER A 116 4.05 -6.27 2.18
N THR A 117 3.11 -7.19 2.01
CA THR A 117 3.42 -8.59 1.71
C THR A 117 3.82 -8.79 0.25
N ILE A 118 3.62 -7.77 -0.59
CA ILE A 118 3.96 -7.77 -2.01
C ILE A 118 5.37 -7.20 -2.18
N ASP A 119 6.25 -7.93 -2.85
CA ASP A 119 7.50 -7.36 -3.34
C ASP A 119 7.25 -6.57 -4.64
N ILE A 120 7.73 -5.33 -4.69
CA ILE A 120 7.57 -4.48 -5.88
C ILE A 120 8.28 -5.08 -7.10
N GLU A 121 9.35 -5.83 -6.91
CA GLU A 121 10.05 -6.50 -8.01
C GLU A 121 9.19 -7.61 -8.63
N ASP A 122 8.44 -8.34 -7.83
CA ASP A 122 7.52 -9.37 -8.32
C ASP A 122 6.26 -8.74 -8.93
N ALA A 123 5.74 -7.68 -8.34
CA ALA A 123 4.62 -6.93 -8.91
C ALA A 123 4.90 -6.36 -10.31
N LYS A 124 6.14 -5.91 -10.56
CA LYS A 124 6.57 -5.46 -11.89
C LYS A 124 6.56 -6.59 -12.93
N LYS A 125 6.98 -7.79 -12.56
CA LYS A 125 7.00 -8.96 -13.47
C LYS A 125 5.58 -9.33 -13.91
N GLU A 126 4.62 -9.38 -12.99
CA GLU A 126 3.23 -9.69 -13.32
C GLU A 126 2.60 -8.70 -14.31
N LEU A 127 2.99 -7.41 -14.26
CA LEU A 127 2.52 -6.39 -15.20
C LEU A 127 3.08 -6.58 -16.61
N VAL A 128 4.32 -7.06 -16.74
CA VAL A 128 4.95 -7.35 -18.03
C VAL A 128 4.27 -8.55 -18.68
N ASP A 129 4.07 -9.63 -17.94
CA ASP A 129 3.45 -10.86 -18.44
C ASP A 129 1.99 -10.63 -18.91
N GLN A 130 1.26 -9.73 -18.24
CA GLN A 130 -0.11 -9.37 -18.67
C GLN A 130 -0.16 -8.52 -19.95
N ASN A 131 0.89 -7.76 -20.25
CA ASN A 131 0.97 -6.98 -21.47
C ASN A 131 1.35 -7.85 -22.69
N ASP A 132 2.28 -8.81 -22.50
CA ASP A 132 2.68 -9.71 -23.58
C ASP A 132 1.53 -10.64 -24.01
N SER A 133 0.69 -11.09 -23.06
CA SER A 133 -0.47 -11.93 -23.37
C SER A 133 -1.62 -11.19 -24.08
N LYS A 134 -1.62 -9.85 -24.12
CA LYS A 134 -2.60 -9.06 -24.87
C LYS A 134 -2.18 -8.71 -26.30
N GLN A 135 -0.90 -8.80 -26.62
CA GLN A 135 -0.42 -8.49 -27.97
C GLN A 135 -0.69 -9.60 -29.01
N ASP A 136 -0.90 -10.84 -28.59
CA ASP A 136 -1.17 -11.94 -29.50
C ASP A 136 -2.64 -12.02 -30.02
N ASN A 137 -3.56 -11.19 -29.52
CA ASN A 137 -4.98 -11.21 -29.92
C ASN A 137 -5.48 -9.98 -30.67
N GLU A 138 -4.65 -8.99 -30.97
CA GLU A 138 -5.05 -7.82 -31.78
C GLU A 138 -4.50 -7.87 -33.21
N ASN A 139 -4.89 -8.91 -33.97
CA ASN A 139 -4.79 -8.85 -35.42
C ASN A 139 -6.08 -9.32 -36.03
N LYS A 140 -7.13 -8.46 -36.01
CA LYS A 140 -8.24 -8.31 -36.96
C LYS A 140 -9.34 -7.44 -36.36
N ASN A 141 -9.35 -6.20 -36.77
CA ASN A 141 -10.49 -5.33 -37.06
C ASN A 141 -10.14 -3.88 -36.68
N GLU A 142 -9.72 -3.13 -37.68
CA GLU A 142 -9.79 -1.68 -37.64
C GLU A 142 -11.26 -1.27 -37.47
N VAL A 143 -11.60 -0.82 -36.26
CA VAL A 143 -12.82 -0.03 -36.02
C VAL A 143 -12.38 1.34 -35.57
N ALA A 144 -12.65 2.32 -36.41
CA ALA A 144 -12.42 3.73 -36.15
C ALA A 144 -13.00 4.14 -34.79
N VAL A 145 -12.16 4.71 -33.93
CA VAL A 145 -12.57 5.27 -32.63
C VAL A 145 -13.41 6.51 -32.91
N LYS A 146 -14.72 6.42 -32.73
CA LYS A 146 -15.58 7.59 -32.58
C LYS A 146 -15.42 8.15 -31.18
N THR A 147 -14.82 9.32 -31.06
CA THR A 147 -14.90 10.17 -29.87
C THR A 147 -16.31 10.78 -29.81
N GLY A 148 -17.06 10.45 -28.77
CA GLY A 148 -18.38 11.04 -28.53
C GLY A 148 -18.94 10.59 -27.19
N ASP A 149 -19.24 11.55 -26.35
CA ASP A 149 -19.84 11.47 -25.02
C ASP A 149 -21.07 10.56 -24.97
N ASP A 150 -21.02 9.53 -24.10
CA ASP A 150 -22.24 8.95 -23.53
C ASP A 150 -21.89 8.24 -22.21
N LEU A 151 -21.84 8.99 -21.13
CA LEU A 151 -21.77 8.49 -19.74
C LEU A 151 -23.17 8.04 -19.30
N LYS A 152 -23.49 6.77 -19.44
CA LYS A 152 -24.61 6.15 -18.73
C LYS A 152 -24.12 5.62 -17.39
N ALA A 153 -24.57 6.26 -16.31
CA ALA A 153 -24.35 5.85 -14.94
C ALA A 153 -25.01 4.48 -14.69
N ALA A 154 -24.20 3.44 -14.46
CA ALA A 154 -24.64 2.17 -13.89
C ALA A 154 -24.34 2.18 -12.40
N GLY A 155 -25.40 2.11 -11.58
CA GLY A 155 -25.29 2.09 -10.14
C GLY A 155 -24.62 0.82 -9.62
N PHE A 156 -23.57 1.00 -8.82
CA PHE A 156 -22.92 -0.07 -8.07
C PHE A 156 -23.51 -0.16 -6.67
N MET A 157 -24.10 -1.29 -6.37
CA MET A 157 -24.45 -1.67 -5.00
C MET A 157 -23.20 -2.22 -4.32
N ILE A 158 -22.74 -1.52 -3.29
CA ILE A 158 -21.60 -1.93 -2.46
C ILE A 158 -22.17 -2.71 -1.28
N SER A 159 -21.95 -4.04 -1.26
CA SER A 159 -22.12 -4.83 -0.04
C SER A 159 -20.78 -4.85 0.69
N GLY A 160 -20.64 -3.97 1.69
CA GLY A 160 -19.42 -3.83 2.46
C GLY A 160 -19.35 -4.84 3.61
N LEU A 161 -18.33 -5.70 3.61
CA LEU A 161 -17.82 -6.33 4.83
C LEU A 161 -16.69 -5.44 5.35
N LEU A 162 -16.90 -4.85 6.52
CA LEU A 162 -15.92 -3.99 7.18
C LEU A 162 -14.87 -4.85 7.89
N ALA A 163 -13.67 -4.94 7.33
CA ALA A 163 -12.48 -5.32 8.09
C ALA A 163 -11.87 -4.03 8.66
N THR A 164 -11.64 -3.99 9.98
CA THR A 164 -11.07 -2.84 10.67
C THR A 164 -9.66 -3.13 11.15
N ALA A 165 -8.70 -2.32 10.76
CA ALA A 165 -7.37 -2.29 11.33
C ALA A 165 -7.32 -1.23 12.44
N PHE A 166 -6.75 -1.59 13.61
CA PHE A 166 -6.57 -0.68 14.73
C PHE A 166 -5.12 -0.22 14.81
N ILE A 167 -4.92 1.07 14.91
CA ILE A 167 -3.60 1.66 15.16
C ILE A 167 -3.54 2.11 16.60
N TYR A 168 -2.66 1.50 17.38
CA TYR A 168 -2.42 1.85 18.79
C TYR A 168 -1.28 2.88 18.89
N GLY A 169 -1.57 4.02 19.49
CA GLY A 169 -0.58 5.06 19.73
C GLY A 169 0.14 4.90 21.08
N MET A 170 1.40 5.09 21.02
CA MET A 170 2.43 5.41 22.01
C MET A 170 2.21 5.02 23.47
N LYS A 171 3.09 4.17 23.98
CA LYS A 171 3.43 4.07 25.42
C LYS A 171 4.60 5.00 25.69
N LYS A 172 4.38 6.12 26.38
CA LYS A 172 5.43 6.98 26.89
C LYS A 172 6.04 6.25 28.10
N LYS A 173 7.29 5.79 28.00
CA LYS A 173 8.03 5.42 29.19
C LYS A 173 8.42 6.70 29.94
N GLY A 174 7.95 6.83 31.16
CA GLY A 174 8.41 7.81 32.10
C GLY A 174 9.79 7.44 32.66
#